data_c9eedba995fb0d7d590dedb891a5addf
#
_entry.id   c9eedba995fb0d7d590dedb891a5addf
#
_cell.length_a   1.000
_cell.length_b   1.000
_cell.length_c   1.000
_cell.angle_alpha   90.00
_cell.angle_beta   90.00
_cell.angle_gamma   90.00
#
_symmetry.space_group_name_H-M   'P 1'
#
loop_
_entity.id
_entity.type
_entity.pdbx_description
1 polymer ?
#
loop_
_entity_poly.entity_id
_entity_poly.type
_entity_poly.pdbx_seq_one_letter_code
_entity_poly.pdbx_strand_id
1 'polypeptide(L)'
;SLKAALPPAAPQQGEPFDAIIKDVDELIMPGLSHWQHPDFYGYFPSNGTLSSVLGDFLSTGLGVLGLSWQSSPALSELEETTLDWLRQMLGLSPQWSGVIQDTASTSTLVALICARERSSDYALVRHGLQGQDKPLIVYISAHAHSSVDKAALLAGFGRDNIRLIATDEAYALCPTALEQAIEQDLAAGNRPCAVVATCGTTATTALDPLRAIGALAQQHGLWLHVDSAMAGSAMIVPECRWMWDGIELADSVVVNAHKWLGVAFDCSVYYVRDPQHLVRVMSTNPSYLQSSVDGQVKNLRDWGIPLGRRFRALKLWFMLRAEGVEALQARLRRDMDNARWLAEQVRAASDWQLLAPVPLQTLCLRHCPEGMAGQALDAHTRAWAERLNASGDAYVTPAVLDGRWICLLYTSPSP
;
A
#
# COMPACT_ATOMS: atom_id res chain seq x y z
N SER A 1 23.18 23.67 -2.50
CA SER A 1 22.33 22.62 -1.88
C SER A 1 21.80 23.12 -0.53
N LEU A 2 20.63 22.71 -0.11
CA LEU A 2 20.03 23.05 1.19
C LEU A 2 21.01 22.77 2.35
N LYS A 3 21.68 21.62 2.33
CA LYS A 3 22.68 21.24 3.36
C LYS A 3 23.81 22.28 3.51
N ALA A 4 24.19 22.96 2.45
CA ALA A 4 25.24 23.98 2.50
C ALA A 4 24.72 25.36 2.98
N ALA A 5 23.41 25.59 2.87
CA ALA A 5 22.75 26.82 3.32
C ALA A 5 22.36 26.80 4.80
N LEU A 6 22.16 25.60 5.38
CA LEU A 6 21.82 25.44 6.79
C LEU A 6 23.04 25.57 7.69
N PRO A 7 22.88 26.12 8.93
CA PRO A 7 23.95 26.16 9.93
C PRO A 7 24.50 24.75 10.23
N PRO A 8 25.81 24.63 10.56
CA PRO A 8 26.40 23.31 10.85
C PRO A 8 25.97 22.72 12.21
N ALA A 9 25.35 23.53 13.07
CA ALA A 9 24.85 23.13 14.39
C ALA A 9 23.51 23.84 14.71
N ALA A 10 22.75 23.26 15.62
CA ALA A 10 21.54 23.88 16.12
C ALA A 10 21.84 25.22 16.80
N PRO A 11 20.94 26.23 16.68
CA PRO A 11 21.13 27.51 17.36
C PRO A 11 21.15 27.33 18.89
N GLN A 12 22.02 28.07 19.58
CA GLN A 12 22.13 28.02 21.04
C GLN A 12 20.96 28.74 21.74
N GLN A 13 20.32 29.67 21.06
CA GLN A 13 19.16 30.39 21.52
C GLN A 13 18.03 30.27 20.49
N GLY A 14 16.77 30.33 20.96
CA GLY A 14 15.61 30.32 20.07
C GLY A 14 15.61 31.52 19.12
N GLU A 15 15.19 31.29 17.91
CA GLU A 15 15.05 32.30 16.86
C GLU A 15 13.60 32.77 16.73
N PRO A 16 13.36 34.00 16.25
CA PRO A 16 12.02 34.46 15.94
C PRO A 16 11.31 33.55 14.93
N PHE A 17 10.02 33.28 15.16
CA PHE A 17 9.25 32.38 14.29
C PHE A 17 9.22 32.85 12.83
N ASP A 18 9.18 34.18 12.59
CA ASP A 18 9.20 34.76 11.25
C ASP A 18 10.51 34.43 10.50
N ALA A 19 11.64 34.33 11.18
CA ALA A 19 12.90 33.93 10.58
C ALA A 19 12.84 32.45 10.15
N ILE A 20 12.24 31.59 10.96
CA ILE A 20 12.05 30.16 10.63
C ILE A 20 11.14 30.01 9.41
N ILE A 21 10.02 30.75 9.33
CA ILE A 21 9.12 30.73 8.17
C ILE A 21 9.83 31.25 6.92
N LYS A 22 10.65 32.30 7.04
CA LYS A 22 11.44 32.80 5.91
C LYS A 22 12.40 31.72 5.38
N ASP A 23 13.05 30.95 6.23
CA ASP A 23 13.92 29.87 5.82
C ASP A 23 13.13 28.72 5.14
N VAL A 24 11.89 28.47 5.55
CA VAL A 24 11.02 27.55 4.85
C VAL A 24 10.80 28.01 3.41
N ASP A 25 10.43 29.27 3.22
CA ASP A 25 10.11 29.83 1.88
C ASP A 25 11.36 29.93 0.99
N GLU A 26 12.48 30.40 1.54
CA GLU A 26 13.68 30.70 0.74
C GLU A 26 14.62 29.50 0.56
N LEU A 27 14.66 28.56 1.50
CA LEU A 27 15.61 27.45 1.48
C LEU A 27 14.95 26.08 1.26
N ILE A 28 13.80 25.82 1.89
CA ILE A 28 13.18 24.49 1.89
C ILE A 28 12.26 24.35 0.68
N MET A 29 11.32 25.26 0.47
CA MET A 29 10.33 25.20 -0.60
C MET A 29 10.94 25.06 -2.01
N PRO A 30 12.02 25.78 -2.38
CA PRO A 30 12.65 25.61 -3.70
C PRO A 30 13.30 24.25 -3.93
N GLY A 31 13.54 23.47 -2.86
CA GLY A 31 14.15 22.14 -2.91
C GLY A 31 13.13 21.00 -2.92
N LEU A 32 11.84 21.27 -2.83
CA LEU A 32 10.80 20.25 -2.78
C LEU A 32 10.35 19.83 -4.19
N SER A 33 10.08 18.53 -4.37
CA SER A 33 9.25 18.06 -5.45
C SER A 33 7.79 18.23 -5.04
N HIS A 34 7.06 19.09 -5.74
CA HIS A 34 5.69 19.45 -5.36
C HIS A 34 4.67 18.40 -5.82
N TRP A 35 4.53 17.34 -5.03
CA TRP A 35 3.61 16.22 -5.30
C TRP A 35 2.15 16.64 -5.43
N GLN A 36 1.76 17.77 -4.85
CA GLN A 36 0.40 18.32 -4.94
C GLN A 36 0.21 19.26 -6.16
N HIS A 37 1.21 19.36 -7.03
CA HIS A 37 1.04 20.14 -8.27
C HIS A 37 0.06 19.41 -9.21
N PRO A 38 -0.88 20.11 -9.87
CA PRO A 38 -1.86 19.47 -10.77
C PRO A 38 -1.22 18.72 -11.94
N ASP A 39 -0.02 19.09 -12.36
CA ASP A 39 0.74 18.43 -13.44
C ASP A 39 1.72 17.36 -12.94
N PHE A 40 1.60 16.95 -11.67
CA PHE A 40 2.38 15.85 -11.11
C PHE A 40 1.67 14.51 -11.35
N TYR A 41 2.05 13.79 -12.41
CA TYR A 41 1.52 12.51 -12.81
C TYR A 41 2.46 11.33 -12.48
N GLY A 42 3.50 11.58 -11.68
CA GLY A 42 4.47 10.58 -11.25
C GLY A 42 4.05 9.88 -9.97
N TYR A 43 4.48 8.64 -9.80
CA TYR A 43 4.25 7.79 -8.66
C TYR A 43 2.75 7.57 -8.34
N PHE A 44 2.43 6.67 -7.42
CA PHE A 44 1.06 6.60 -6.90
C PHE A 44 0.73 7.86 -6.11
N PRO A 45 -0.49 8.42 -6.28
CA PRO A 45 -0.88 9.63 -5.59
C PRO A 45 -0.77 9.44 -4.08
N SER A 46 -0.23 10.46 -3.42
CA SER A 46 -0.11 10.54 -1.96
C SER A 46 -0.61 11.90 -1.47
N ASN A 47 -1.52 12.49 -2.22
CA ASN A 47 -2.04 13.83 -2.03
C ASN A 47 -3.23 13.79 -1.08
N GLY A 48 -3.17 14.57 0.00
CA GLY A 48 -4.28 14.69 0.94
C GLY A 48 -5.27 15.76 0.52
N THR A 49 -6.58 15.45 0.58
CA THR A 49 -7.63 16.47 0.52
C THR A 49 -7.47 17.47 1.66
N LEU A 50 -7.90 18.71 1.47
CA LEU A 50 -7.81 19.74 2.53
C LEU A 50 -8.53 19.31 3.81
N SER A 51 -9.67 18.66 3.70
CA SER A 51 -10.42 18.11 4.83
C SER A 51 -9.56 17.12 5.64
N SER A 52 -8.82 16.25 4.96
CA SER A 52 -7.91 15.29 5.60
C SER A 52 -6.72 15.99 6.27
N VAL A 53 -6.13 16.99 5.63
CA VAL A 53 -5.02 17.81 6.19
C VAL A 53 -5.47 18.53 7.46
N LEU A 54 -6.67 19.12 7.47
CA LEU A 54 -7.23 19.77 8.67
C LEU A 54 -7.45 18.75 9.81
N GLY A 55 -7.92 17.55 9.50
CA GLY A 55 -8.04 16.46 10.50
C GLY A 55 -6.70 16.03 11.07
N ASP A 56 -5.65 15.96 10.24
CA ASP A 56 -4.29 15.64 10.71
C ASP A 56 -3.70 16.77 11.58
N PHE A 57 -3.88 18.01 11.17
CA PHE A 57 -3.49 19.19 11.94
C PHE A 57 -4.12 19.20 13.33
N LEU A 58 -5.43 18.95 13.39
CA LEU A 58 -6.16 18.88 14.67
C LEU A 58 -5.66 17.71 15.52
N SER A 59 -5.43 16.53 14.94
CA SER A 59 -4.92 15.36 15.66
C SER A 59 -3.55 15.63 16.28
N THR A 60 -2.70 16.37 15.59
CA THR A 60 -1.39 16.78 16.07
C THR A 60 -1.51 17.79 17.22
N GLY A 61 -2.41 18.77 17.10
CA GLY A 61 -2.65 19.77 18.13
C GLY A 61 -3.25 19.22 19.43
N LEU A 62 -4.09 18.18 19.32
CA LEU A 62 -4.67 17.49 20.48
C LEU A 62 -3.63 16.67 21.28
N GLY A 63 -2.54 16.21 20.64
CA GLY A 63 -1.46 15.48 21.31
C GLY A 63 -1.86 14.14 21.94
N VAL A 64 -2.93 13.50 21.45
CA VAL A 64 -3.47 12.26 22.02
C VAL A 64 -2.71 11.04 21.47
N LEU A 65 -2.42 10.09 22.37
CA LEU A 65 -1.79 8.81 22.05
C LEU A 65 -2.77 7.64 22.21
N GLY A 66 -2.96 6.87 21.13
CA GLY A 66 -3.87 5.73 21.07
C GLY A 66 -3.21 4.40 21.41
N LEU A 67 -2.57 4.28 22.57
CA LEU A 67 -1.95 3.00 22.95
C LEU A 67 -2.96 2.01 23.54
N SER A 68 -3.96 2.47 24.29
CA SER A 68 -5.05 1.66 24.83
C SER A 68 -6.36 2.41 24.76
N TRP A 69 -7.47 1.70 24.87
CA TRP A 69 -8.79 2.33 24.98
C TRP A 69 -8.84 3.29 26.17
N GLN A 70 -8.33 2.88 27.32
CA GLN A 70 -8.34 3.70 28.54
C GLN A 70 -7.56 5.02 28.38
N SER A 71 -6.46 5.01 27.63
CA SER A 71 -5.66 6.23 27.40
C SER A 71 -6.35 7.21 26.45
N SER A 72 -7.20 6.72 25.56
CA SER A 72 -7.99 7.54 24.64
C SER A 72 -9.20 6.77 24.09
N PRO A 73 -10.32 6.72 24.87
CA PRO A 73 -11.53 6.03 24.41
C PRO A 73 -12.05 6.55 23.07
N ALA A 74 -12.15 7.89 22.95
CA ALA A 74 -12.66 8.52 21.73
C ALA A 74 -11.81 8.21 20.49
N LEU A 75 -10.47 8.13 20.62
CA LEU A 75 -9.59 7.74 19.53
C LEU A 75 -9.89 6.30 19.08
N SER A 76 -9.96 5.36 20.04
CA SER A 76 -10.18 3.95 19.77
C SER A 76 -11.54 3.71 19.12
N GLU A 77 -12.61 4.29 19.68
CA GLU A 77 -13.96 4.13 19.16
C GLU A 77 -14.16 4.82 17.81
N LEU A 78 -13.53 5.98 17.59
CA LEU A 78 -13.58 6.65 16.29
C LEU A 78 -12.84 5.83 15.22
N GLU A 79 -11.71 5.22 15.55
CA GLU A 79 -11.00 4.35 14.61
C GLU A 79 -11.85 3.14 14.24
N GLU A 80 -12.47 2.46 15.20
CA GLU A 80 -13.37 1.32 14.95
C GLU A 80 -14.54 1.72 14.07
N THR A 81 -15.23 2.80 14.41
CA THR A 81 -16.40 3.29 13.67
C THR A 81 -16.03 3.69 12.24
N THR A 82 -14.93 4.45 12.08
CA THR A 82 -14.49 4.93 10.76
C THR A 82 -14.05 3.78 9.87
N LEU A 83 -13.38 2.78 10.44
CA LEU A 83 -12.97 1.59 9.71
C LEU A 83 -14.14 0.70 9.36
N ASP A 84 -15.18 0.63 10.18
CA ASP A 84 -16.41 -0.09 9.81
C ASP A 84 -17.15 0.61 8.67
N TRP A 85 -17.21 1.94 8.66
CA TRP A 85 -17.74 2.68 7.52
C TRP A 85 -16.96 2.38 6.24
N LEU A 86 -15.63 2.45 6.31
CA LEU A 86 -14.79 2.15 5.14
C LEU A 86 -14.94 0.70 4.69
N ARG A 87 -15.01 -0.27 5.61
CA ARG A 87 -15.29 -1.68 5.33
C ARG A 87 -16.57 -1.84 4.50
N GLN A 88 -17.65 -1.18 4.91
CA GLN A 88 -18.92 -1.19 4.19
C GLN A 88 -18.79 -0.54 2.81
N MET A 89 -18.11 0.60 2.71
CA MET A 89 -17.84 1.27 1.43
C MET A 89 -17.06 0.37 0.46
N LEU A 90 -16.09 -0.39 0.98
CA LEU A 90 -15.28 -1.34 0.20
C LEU A 90 -16.05 -2.62 -0.18
N GLY A 91 -17.22 -2.85 0.38
CA GLY A 91 -18.03 -4.07 0.15
C GLY A 91 -17.49 -5.31 0.87
N LEU A 92 -16.64 -5.15 1.89
CA LEU A 92 -16.16 -6.25 2.71
C LEU A 92 -17.23 -6.70 3.72
N SER A 93 -17.34 -8.02 3.95
CA SER A 93 -18.32 -8.59 4.88
C SER A 93 -18.07 -8.17 6.34
N PRO A 94 -19.05 -8.33 7.24
CA PRO A 94 -18.89 -8.01 8.66
C PRO A 94 -17.81 -8.83 9.40
N GLN A 95 -17.28 -9.90 8.77
CA GLN A 95 -16.20 -10.71 9.36
C GLN A 95 -14.86 -10.00 9.38
N TRP A 96 -14.70 -8.92 8.62
CA TRP A 96 -13.45 -8.18 8.53
C TRP A 96 -13.35 -7.13 9.64
N SER A 97 -12.25 -7.15 10.37
CA SER A 97 -11.93 -6.17 11.40
C SER A 97 -10.69 -5.37 10.99
N GLY A 98 -10.75 -4.06 11.10
CA GLY A 98 -9.70 -3.14 10.64
C GLY A 98 -8.88 -2.52 11.77
N VAL A 99 -7.67 -2.10 11.39
CA VAL A 99 -6.77 -1.24 12.17
C VAL A 99 -6.00 -0.33 11.24
N ILE A 100 -5.69 0.90 11.65
CA ILE A 100 -4.86 1.82 10.87
C ILE A 100 -3.38 1.60 11.23
N GLN A 101 -2.59 1.20 10.24
CA GLN A 101 -1.13 1.19 10.28
C GLN A 101 -0.56 2.46 9.62
N ASP A 102 0.76 2.66 9.66
CA ASP A 102 1.44 3.72 8.93
C ASP A 102 1.42 3.48 7.41
N THR A 103 1.95 2.34 6.97
CA THR A 103 2.09 1.99 5.55
C THR A 103 1.69 0.54 5.27
N ALA A 104 1.46 0.22 3.99
CA ALA A 104 1.26 -1.16 3.56
C ALA A 104 2.49 -2.05 3.86
N SER A 105 3.69 -1.49 3.92
CA SER A 105 4.89 -2.24 4.29
C SER A 105 4.79 -2.83 5.69
N THR A 106 4.29 -2.04 6.67
CA THR A 106 4.03 -2.51 8.03
C THR A 106 2.87 -3.52 8.05
N SER A 107 1.81 -3.26 7.30
CA SER A 107 0.66 -4.19 7.20
C SER A 107 1.07 -5.54 6.65
N THR A 108 1.88 -5.58 5.58
CA THR A 108 2.41 -6.81 4.98
C THR A 108 3.36 -7.52 5.94
N LEU A 109 4.22 -6.79 6.66
CA LEU A 109 5.08 -7.38 7.69
C LEU A 109 4.26 -8.07 8.78
N VAL A 110 3.24 -7.40 9.30
CA VAL A 110 2.32 -7.97 10.30
C VAL A 110 1.61 -9.20 9.76
N ALA A 111 1.12 -9.16 8.50
CA ALA A 111 0.48 -10.30 7.85
C ALA A 111 1.42 -11.51 7.74
N LEU A 112 2.68 -11.30 7.35
CA LEU A 112 3.67 -12.38 7.23
C LEU A 112 4.11 -12.92 8.59
N ILE A 113 4.17 -12.10 9.64
CA ILE A 113 4.39 -12.58 11.00
C ILE A 113 3.20 -13.45 11.46
N CYS A 114 1.95 -13.01 11.20
CA CYS A 114 0.77 -13.81 11.50
C CYS A 114 0.76 -15.14 10.75
N ALA A 115 1.11 -15.13 9.46
CA ALA A 115 1.24 -16.34 8.64
C ALA A 115 2.25 -17.33 9.24
N ARG A 116 3.41 -16.82 9.61
CA ARG A 116 4.51 -17.57 10.22
C ARG A 116 4.07 -18.25 11.52
N GLU A 117 3.43 -17.51 12.42
CA GLU A 117 2.97 -18.03 13.69
C GLU A 117 1.85 -19.10 13.51
N ARG A 118 0.91 -18.87 12.59
CA ARG A 118 -0.12 -19.86 12.25
C ARG A 118 0.51 -21.16 11.71
N SER A 119 1.45 -21.04 10.78
CA SER A 119 2.13 -22.19 10.17
C SER A 119 2.95 -23.02 11.17
N SER A 120 3.40 -22.43 12.29
CA SER A 120 4.20 -23.10 13.31
C SER A 120 3.42 -23.50 14.55
N ASP A 121 2.10 -23.35 14.54
CA ASP A 121 1.25 -23.50 15.73
C ASP A 121 1.77 -22.68 16.93
N TYR A 122 2.20 -21.45 16.65
CA TYR A 122 2.76 -20.49 17.60
C TYR A 122 4.06 -20.94 18.32
N ALA A 123 4.76 -21.91 17.75
CA ALA A 123 6.02 -22.37 18.33
C ALA A 123 7.15 -21.32 18.22
N LEU A 124 7.07 -20.47 17.18
CA LEU A 124 8.11 -19.48 16.90
C LEU A 124 8.15 -18.34 17.91
N VAL A 125 7.04 -18.00 18.54
CA VAL A 125 7.01 -17.04 19.69
C VAL A 125 7.95 -17.51 20.81
N ARG A 126 8.14 -18.82 21.00
CA ARG A 126 9.00 -19.38 22.06
C ARG A 126 10.42 -19.64 21.59
N HIS A 127 10.57 -20.18 20.40
CA HIS A 127 11.84 -20.78 19.95
C HIS A 127 12.54 -19.95 18.87
N GLY A 128 11.88 -18.93 18.31
CA GLY A 128 12.38 -18.23 17.13
C GLY A 128 12.49 -19.14 15.92
N LEU A 129 13.12 -18.66 14.85
CA LEU A 129 13.30 -19.42 13.61
C LEU A 129 14.51 -20.39 13.66
N GLN A 130 15.39 -20.29 14.66
CA GLN A 130 16.62 -21.10 14.74
C GLN A 130 16.36 -22.59 14.96
N GLY A 131 15.18 -22.96 15.47
CA GLY A 131 14.79 -24.35 15.72
C GLY A 131 13.93 -24.97 14.62
N GLN A 132 13.82 -24.35 13.45
CA GLN A 132 12.99 -24.88 12.35
C GLN A 132 13.79 -25.90 11.52
N ASP A 133 13.26 -27.12 11.42
CA ASP A 133 13.84 -28.18 10.60
C ASP A 133 13.58 -27.98 9.09
N LYS A 134 12.56 -27.18 8.77
CA LYS A 134 12.11 -26.93 7.39
C LYS A 134 11.89 -25.46 7.16
N PRO A 135 12.38 -24.89 6.02
CA PRO A 135 12.13 -23.50 5.71
C PRO A 135 10.65 -23.23 5.43
N LEU A 136 10.17 -22.09 5.91
CA LEU A 136 8.86 -21.55 5.60
C LEU A 136 8.94 -20.76 4.29
N ILE A 137 8.04 -21.03 3.34
CA ILE A 137 8.07 -20.45 1.99
C ILE A 137 6.97 -19.41 1.82
N VAL A 138 7.32 -18.29 1.19
CA VAL A 138 6.40 -17.22 0.79
C VAL A 138 6.36 -17.13 -0.73
N TYR A 139 5.16 -17.12 -1.30
CA TYR A 139 4.91 -17.02 -2.74
C TYR A 139 4.40 -15.62 -3.08
N ILE A 140 5.01 -14.96 -4.05
CA ILE A 140 4.66 -13.60 -4.49
C ILE A 140 4.70 -13.51 -6.01
N SER A 141 3.94 -12.59 -6.60
CA SER A 141 4.06 -12.27 -8.03
C SER A 141 5.46 -11.70 -8.34
N ALA A 142 6.00 -12.01 -9.51
CA ALA A 142 7.24 -11.38 -10.01
C ALA A 142 7.12 -9.85 -10.12
N HIS A 143 5.89 -9.31 -10.17
CA HIS A 143 5.60 -7.89 -10.20
C HIS A 143 5.07 -7.33 -8.87
N ALA A 144 5.16 -8.09 -7.77
CA ALA A 144 4.81 -7.60 -6.44
C ALA A 144 5.69 -6.40 -6.04
N HIS A 145 5.15 -5.53 -5.19
CA HIS A 145 5.92 -4.40 -4.69
C HIS A 145 7.08 -4.87 -3.79
N SER A 146 8.24 -4.23 -3.91
CA SER A 146 9.47 -4.57 -3.16
C SER A 146 9.32 -4.55 -1.62
N SER A 147 8.27 -3.92 -1.11
CA SER A 147 7.94 -3.99 0.33
C SER A 147 7.61 -5.39 0.80
N VAL A 148 7.11 -6.26 -0.10
CA VAL A 148 6.79 -7.66 0.24
C VAL A 148 8.07 -8.46 0.48
N ASP A 149 9.08 -8.31 -0.42
CA ASP A 149 10.41 -8.90 -0.20
C ASP A 149 11.00 -8.43 1.13
N LYS A 150 10.96 -7.12 1.36
CA LYS A 150 11.48 -6.52 2.58
C LYS A 150 10.76 -7.02 3.82
N ALA A 151 9.43 -7.13 3.77
CA ALA A 151 8.62 -7.66 4.86
C ALA A 151 8.97 -9.13 5.14
N ALA A 152 9.13 -9.96 4.11
CA ALA A 152 9.53 -11.36 4.26
C ALA A 152 10.94 -11.50 4.88
N LEU A 153 11.89 -10.65 4.47
CA LEU A 153 13.22 -10.62 5.07
C LEU A 153 13.17 -10.22 6.56
N LEU A 154 12.41 -9.16 6.89
CA LEU A 154 12.25 -8.69 8.27
C LEU A 154 11.51 -9.69 9.15
N ALA A 155 10.53 -10.41 8.59
CA ALA A 155 9.83 -11.49 9.27
C ALA A 155 10.70 -12.76 9.45
N GLY A 156 11.92 -12.77 8.90
CA GLY A 156 12.91 -13.82 9.09
C GLY A 156 12.81 -14.99 8.12
N PHE A 157 12.02 -14.91 7.05
CA PHE A 157 11.93 -15.99 6.06
C PHE A 157 13.24 -16.22 5.32
N GLY A 158 14.00 -15.15 5.01
CA GLY A 158 15.19 -15.21 4.17
C GLY A 158 14.85 -15.16 2.67
N ARG A 159 15.79 -14.62 1.87
CA ARG A 159 15.58 -14.40 0.44
C ARG A 159 15.36 -15.69 -0.34
N ASP A 160 16.08 -16.75 0.00
CA ASP A 160 16.03 -18.04 -0.69
C ASP A 160 14.70 -18.78 -0.49
N ASN A 161 13.87 -18.30 0.44
CA ASN A 161 12.55 -18.86 0.76
C ASN A 161 11.41 -18.01 0.19
N ILE A 162 11.70 -17.05 -0.68
CA ILE A 162 10.72 -16.29 -1.44
C ILE A 162 10.65 -16.88 -2.85
N ARG A 163 9.45 -17.26 -3.30
CA ARG A 163 9.20 -17.76 -4.66
C ARG A 163 8.56 -16.68 -5.49
N LEU A 164 9.25 -16.24 -6.55
CA LEU A 164 8.71 -15.33 -7.55
C LEU A 164 7.88 -16.14 -8.54
N ILE A 165 6.59 -15.99 -8.52
CA ILE A 165 5.65 -16.70 -9.38
C ILE A 165 5.52 -15.97 -10.71
N ALA A 166 5.58 -16.72 -11.80
CA ALA A 166 5.40 -16.18 -13.14
C ALA A 166 4.01 -15.53 -13.30
N THR A 167 3.95 -14.54 -14.19
CA THR A 167 2.72 -13.81 -14.52
C THR A 167 2.25 -14.17 -15.94
N ASP A 168 1.00 -13.89 -16.21
CA ASP A 168 0.41 -13.97 -17.54
C ASP A 168 0.73 -12.72 -18.39
N GLU A 169 0.14 -12.65 -19.59
CA GLU A 169 0.30 -11.52 -20.52
C GLU A 169 -0.29 -10.19 -19.98
N ALA A 170 -1.17 -10.26 -18.99
CA ALA A 170 -1.73 -9.10 -18.29
C ALA A 170 -0.92 -8.72 -17.02
N TYR A 171 0.22 -9.37 -16.79
CA TYR A 171 1.08 -9.20 -15.63
C TYR A 171 0.45 -9.67 -14.30
N ALA A 172 -0.64 -10.43 -14.35
CA ALA A 172 -1.27 -11.03 -13.19
C ALA A 172 -0.59 -12.36 -12.82
N LEU A 173 -0.51 -12.67 -11.53
CA LEU A 173 0.04 -13.92 -11.02
C LEU A 173 -0.67 -15.12 -11.66
N CYS A 174 0.09 -16.06 -12.22
CA CYS A 174 -0.43 -17.27 -12.86
C CYS A 174 -0.74 -18.34 -11.80
N PRO A 175 -2.02 -18.72 -11.57
CA PRO A 175 -2.38 -19.73 -10.57
C PRO A 175 -1.76 -21.10 -10.82
N THR A 176 -1.63 -21.52 -12.07
CA THR A 176 -1.00 -22.80 -12.41
C THR A 176 0.49 -22.81 -12.03
N ALA A 177 1.19 -21.69 -12.24
CA ALA A 177 2.58 -21.56 -11.82
C ALA A 177 2.71 -21.55 -10.28
N LEU A 178 1.76 -20.95 -9.58
CA LEU A 178 1.69 -20.98 -8.12
C LEU A 178 1.51 -22.42 -7.61
N GLU A 179 0.56 -23.16 -8.17
CA GLU A 179 0.29 -24.57 -7.80
C GLU A 179 1.53 -25.42 -7.99
N GLN A 180 2.18 -25.34 -9.16
CA GLN A 180 3.42 -26.04 -9.45
C GLN A 180 4.55 -25.71 -8.45
N ALA A 181 4.70 -24.44 -8.08
CA ALA A 181 5.71 -24.02 -7.11
C ALA A 181 5.42 -24.59 -5.71
N ILE A 182 4.16 -24.61 -5.29
CA ILE A 182 3.75 -25.21 -4.00
C ILE A 182 4.04 -26.71 -4.00
N GLU A 183 3.68 -27.44 -5.06
CA GLU A 183 3.93 -28.88 -5.19
C GLU A 183 5.43 -29.20 -5.16
N GLN A 184 6.25 -28.41 -5.87
CA GLN A 184 7.72 -28.56 -5.87
C GLN A 184 8.31 -28.34 -4.46
N ASP A 185 7.85 -27.32 -3.74
CA ASP A 185 8.33 -27.07 -2.36
C ASP A 185 7.91 -28.19 -1.40
N LEU A 186 6.68 -28.69 -1.52
CA LEU A 186 6.21 -29.84 -0.72
C LEU A 186 7.04 -31.11 -1.01
N ALA A 187 7.31 -31.38 -2.29
CA ALA A 187 8.14 -32.52 -2.69
C ALA A 187 9.60 -32.38 -2.21
N ALA A 188 10.13 -31.16 -2.15
CA ALA A 188 11.45 -30.85 -1.57
C ALA A 188 11.47 -30.89 -0.04
N GLY A 189 10.32 -31.10 0.60
CA GLY A 189 10.20 -31.14 2.05
C GLY A 189 10.13 -29.76 2.71
N ASN A 190 10.01 -28.68 1.91
CA ASN A 190 9.79 -27.33 2.40
C ASN A 190 8.38 -27.18 2.96
N ARG A 191 8.13 -26.08 3.68
CA ARG A 191 6.83 -25.80 4.30
C ARG A 191 6.21 -24.53 3.68
N PRO A 192 5.27 -24.66 2.73
CA PRO A 192 4.49 -23.53 2.24
C PRO A 192 3.81 -22.79 3.41
N CYS A 193 3.90 -21.44 3.43
CA CYS A 193 3.46 -20.65 4.57
C CYS A 193 2.46 -19.55 4.14
N ALA A 194 2.81 -18.75 3.15
CA ALA A 194 1.99 -17.61 2.76
C ALA A 194 2.03 -17.35 1.25
N VAL A 195 0.92 -16.83 0.74
CA VAL A 195 0.84 -16.19 -0.59
C VAL A 195 0.51 -14.73 -0.38
N VAL A 196 1.25 -13.83 -1.06
CA VAL A 196 0.88 -12.40 -1.16
C VAL A 196 0.41 -12.15 -2.59
N ALA A 197 -0.90 -12.00 -2.76
CA ALA A 197 -1.52 -11.61 -4.02
C ALA A 197 -1.64 -10.09 -4.09
N THR A 198 -1.54 -9.52 -5.28
CA THR A 198 -1.61 -8.08 -5.49
C THR A 198 -2.85 -7.71 -6.31
N CYS A 199 -3.65 -6.79 -5.80
CA CYS A 199 -4.70 -6.14 -6.58
C CYS A 199 -4.22 -4.72 -6.93
N GLY A 200 -3.76 -4.56 -8.18
CA GLY A 200 -3.17 -3.33 -8.69
C GLY A 200 -1.66 -3.21 -8.42
N THR A 201 -0.85 -3.95 -9.19
CA THR A 201 0.62 -3.87 -9.13
C THR A 201 1.12 -2.47 -9.45
N THR A 202 2.29 -2.10 -8.92
CA THR A 202 2.79 -0.71 -8.97
C THR A 202 3.02 -0.21 -10.38
N ALA A 203 3.53 -1.05 -11.29
CA ALA A 203 3.84 -0.61 -12.65
C ALA A 203 2.65 -0.78 -13.60
N THR A 204 1.99 -1.92 -13.57
CA THR A 204 0.99 -2.30 -14.60
C THR A 204 -0.45 -2.27 -14.11
N THR A 205 -0.67 -2.01 -12.82
CA THR A 205 -1.97 -2.18 -12.15
C THR A 205 -2.63 -3.54 -12.38
N ALA A 206 -1.82 -4.58 -12.61
CA ALA A 206 -2.29 -5.94 -12.81
C ALA A 206 -3.10 -6.43 -11.61
N LEU A 207 -4.07 -7.30 -11.88
CA LEU A 207 -5.04 -7.80 -10.92
C LEU A 207 -4.87 -9.31 -10.80
N ASP A 208 -4.30 -9.76 -9.70
CA ASP A 208 -4.12 -11.19 -9.45
C ASP A 208 -5.50 -11.88 -9.25
N PRO A 209 -5.72 -13.08 -9.79
CA PRO A 209 -7.00 -13.78 -9.74
C PRO A 209 -7.25 -14.37 -8.35
N LEU A 210 -7.77 -13.54 -7.42
CA LEU A 210 -7.88 -13.83 -6.00
C LEU A 210 -8.67 -15.11 -5.69
N ARG A 211 -9.72 -15.43 -6.48
CA ARG A 211 -10.52 -16.64 -6.27
C ARG A 211 -9.70 -17.90 -6.50
N ALA A 212 -8.93 -17.97 -7.58
CA ALA A 212 -8.09 -19.12 -7.88
C ALA A 212 -6.93 -19.24 -6.88
N ILE A 213 -6.27 -18.13 -6.57
CA ILE A 213 -5.18 -18.09 -5.58
C ILE A 213 -5.70 -18.48 -4.19
N GLY A 214 -6.88 -17.96 -3.80
CA GLY A 214 -7.52 -18.26 -2.54
C GLY A 214 -7.90 -19.72 -2.38
N ALA A 215 -8.39 -20.36 -3.45
CA ALA A 215 -8.67 -21.80 -3.45
C ALA A 215 -7.39 -22.63 -3.20
N LEU A 216 -6.28 -22.30 -3.87
CA LEU A 216 -4.98 -22.93 -3.63
C LEU A 216 -4.49 -22.68 -2.21
N ALA A 217 -4.60 -21.45 -1.72
CA ALA A 217 -4.20 -21.11 -0.35
C ALA A 217 -5.00 -21.93 0.68
N GLN A 218 -6.29 -22.08 0.52
CA GLN A 218 -7.13 -22.89 1.40
C GLN A 218 -6.78 -24.39 1.31
N GLN A 219 -6.59 -24.91 0.09
CA GLN A 219 -6.22 -26.32 -0.15
C GLN A 219 -4.93 -26.70 0.58
N HIS A 220 -3.95 -25.80 0.61
CA HIS A 220 -2.63 -26.07 1.21
C HIS A 220 -2.44 -25.43 2.59
N GLY A 221 -3.46 -24.81 3.17
CA GLY A 221 -3.42 -24.19 4.50
C GLY A 221 -2.51 -22.94 4.57
N LEU A 222 -2.31 -22.24 3.45
CA LEU A 222 -1.48 -21.04 3.37
C LEU A 222 -2.24 -19.82 3.88
N TRP A 223 -1.51 -18.85 4.44
CA TRP A 223 -2.03 -17.51 4.67
C TRP A 223 -2.12 -16.76 3.33
N LEU A 224 -3.28 -16.22 3.02
CA LEU A 224 -3.43 -15.32 1.88
C LEU A 224 -3.52 -13.87 2.36
N HIS A 225 -2.51 -13.07 2.04
CA HIS A 225 -2.52 -11.62 2.18
C HIS A 225 -2.76 -10.96 0.83
N VAL A 226 -3.67 -9.98 0.77
CA VAL A 226 -3.93 -9.22 -0.46
C VAL A 226 -3.37 -7.81 -0.31
N ASP A 227 -2.33 -7.50 -1.09
CA ASP A 227 -1.81 -6.14 -1.22
C ASP A 227 -2.67 -5.38 -2.25
N SER A 228 -3.60 -4.60 -1.74
CA SER A 228 -4.44 -3.66 -2.50
C SER A 228 -4.12 -2.22 -2.14
N ALA A 229 -2.86 -1.93 -1.84
CA ALA A 229 -2.45 -0.64 -1.29
C ALA A 229 -2.95 0.57 -2.08
N MET A 230 -2.98 0.51 -3.41
CA MET A 230 -3.53 1.57 -4.26
C MET A 230 -4.94 1.24 -4.75
N ALA A 231 -5.09 0.10 -5.42
CA ALA A 231 -6.32 -0.27 -6.11
C ALA A 231 -7.48 -0.59 -5.16
N GLY A 232 -7.20 -0.93 -3.91
CA GLY A 232 -8.23 -1.14 -2.91
C GLY A 232 -9.18 0.05 -2.76
N SER A 233 -8.71 1.27 -3.00
CA SER A 233 -9.59 2.46 -3.02
C SER A 233 -10.67 2.39 -4.08
N ALA A 234 -10.44 1.73 -5.22
CA ALA A 234 -11.45 1.56 -6.28
C ALA A 234 -12.66 0.74 -5.83
N MET A 235 -12.52 -0.08 -4.79
CA MET A 235 -13.61 -0.93 -4.30
C MET A 235 -14.76 -0.16 -3.65
N ILE A 236 -14.57 1.13 -3.32
CA ILE A 236 -15.69 1.98 -2.92
C ILE A 236 -16.66 2.23 -4.10
N VAL A 237 -16.20 2.06 -5.34
CA VAL A 237 -16.96 2.15 -6.58
C VAL A 237 -17.55 0.76 -6.87
N PRO A 238 -18.88 0.56 -6.79
CA PRO A 238 -19.48 -0.78 -6.85
C PRO A 238 -19.13 -1.57 -8.11
N GLU A 239 -19.02 -0.90 -9.25
CA GLU A 239 -18.65 -1.51 -10.54
C GLU A 239 -17.19 -2.00 -10.62
N CYS A 240 -16.35 -1.64 -9.65
CA CYS A 240 -14.96 -2.11 -9.57
C CYS A 240 -14.79 -3.36 -8.68
N ARG A 241 -15.81 -3.76 -7.92
CA ARG A 241 -15.71 -4.84 -6.92
C ARG A 241 -15.43 -6.22 -7.50
N TRP A 242 -15.66 -6.43 -8.79
CA TRP A 242 -15.25 -7.66 -9.47
C TRP A 242 -13.74 -7.91 -9.38
N MET A 243 -12.92 -6.86 -9.22
CA MET A 243 -11.46 -6.97 -9.04
C MET A 243 -11.09 -7.67 -7.73
N TRP A 244 -12.03 -7.77 -6.79
CA TRP A 244 -11.90 -8.48 -5.52
C TRP A 244 -12.70 -9.79 -5.49
N ASP A 245 -13.06 -10.35 -6.64
CA ASP A 245 -13.71 -11.66 -6.66
C ASP A 245 -12.82 -12.72 -6.00
N GLY A 246 -13.28 -13.29 -4.87
CA GLY A 246 -12.50 -14.21 -4.03
C GLY A 246 -11.84 -13.56 -2.81
N ILE A 247 -12.05 -12.26 -2.52
CA ILE A 247 -11.46 -11.60 -1.35
C ILE A 247 -11.88 -12.27 -0.03
N GLU A 248 -13.03 -12.91 0.02
CA GLU A 248 -13.53 -13.66 1.17
C GLU A 248 -12.68 -14.90 1.50
N LEU A 249 -11.80 -15.33 0.59
CA LEU A 249 -10.85 -16.43 0.82
C LEU A 249 -9.54 -15.95 1.46
N ALA A 250 -9.28 -14.64 1.45
CA ALA A 250 -8.06 -14.08 2.04
C ALA A 250 -8.15 -13.99 3.57
N ASP A 251 -7.01 -14.06 4.24
CA ASP A 251 -6.88 -13.87 5.69
C ASP A 251 -6.72 -12.40 6.07
N SER A 252 -6.08 -11.63 5.20
CA SER A 252 -5.84 -10.19 5.41
C SER A 252 -5.76 -9.41 4.11
N VAL A 253 -6.11 -8.13 4.17
CA VAL A 253 -6.02 -7.19 3.05
C VAL A 253 -5.56 -5.82 3.53
N VAL A 254 -4.75 -5.14 2.73
CA VAL A 254 -4.32 -3.76 2.99
C VAL A 254 -4.81 -2.80 1.93
N VAL A 255 -5.28 -1.64 2.38
CA VAL A 255 -5.69 -0.50 1.53
C VAL A 255 -5.03 0.76 2.07
N ASN A 256 -4.21 1.44 1.27
CA ASN A 256 -3.64 2.72 1.68
C ASN A 256 -4.60 3.86 1.38
N ALA A 257 -5.33 4.31 2.39
CA ALA A 257 -6.20 5.47 2.27
C ALA A 257 -5.42 6.75 1.89
N HIS A 258 -4.12 6.80 2.26
CA HIS A 258 -3.21 7.88 1.89
C HIS A 258 -2.68 7.83 0.44
N LYS A 259 -3.16 6.88 -0.38
CA LYS A 259 -2.92 6.86 -1.83
C LYS A 259 -4.16 7.42 -2.54
N TRP A 260 -4.78 6.64 -3.37
CA TRP A 260 -5.86 7.08 -4.25
C TRP A 260 -7.15 7.54 -3.54
N LEU A 261 -7.37 7.12 -2.30
CA LEU A 261 -8.53 7.62 -1.54
C LEU A 261 -8.35 9.10 -1.10
N GLY A 262 -7.12 9.64 -1.08
CA GLY A 262 -6.85 11.06 -0.83
C GLY A 262 -6.80 11.47 0.64
N VAL A 263 -6.50 10.54 1.54
CA VAL A 263 -6.18 10.88 2.94
C VAL A 263 -4.73 11.37 3.02
N ALA A 264 -4.48 12.40 3.80
CA ALA A 264 -3.12 12.89 4.05
C ALA A 264 -2.21 11.76 4.60
N PHE A 265 -0.98 11.68 4.12
CA PHE A 265 0.01 10.68 4.56
C PHE A 265 0.31 10.86 6.08
N ASP A 266 0.33 9.78 6.91
CA ASP A 266 0.20 8.38 6.59
C ASP A 266 -1.11 7.80 7.14
N CYS A 267 -1.76 6.92 6.35
CA CYS A 267 -2.98 6.21 6.75
C CYS A 267 -3.14 4.96 5.89
N SER A 268 -2.72 3.80 6.42
CA SER A 268 -2.82 2.50 5.78
C SER A 268 -3.80 1.64 6.55
N VAL A 269 -4.87 1.19 5.92
CA VAL A 269 -5.89 0.38 6.58
C VAL A 269 -5.58 -1.09 6.35
N TYR A 270 -5.44 -1.84 7.43
CA TYR A 270 -5.21 -3.27 7.44
C TYR A 270 -6.44 -3.99 8.00
N TYR A 271 -7.07 -4.84 7.21
CA TYR A 271 -8.19 -5.68 7.62
C TYR A 271 -7.76 -7.13 7.75
N VAL A 272 -8.27 -7.80 8.79
CA VAL A 272 -8.08 -9.22 9.04
C VAL A 272 -9.42 -9.90 9.28
N ARG A 273 -9.53 -11.17 8.91
CA ARG A 273 -10.74 -11.98 9.19
C ARG A 273 -10.72 -12.59 10.59
N ASP A 274 -9.53 -12.87 11.12
CA ASP A 274 -9.36 -13.40 12.48
C ASP A 274 -8.59 -12.39 13.34
N PRO A 275 -9.28 -11.45 13.99
CA PRO A 275 -8.65 -10.50 14.89
C PRO A 275 -8.06 -11.14 16.15
N GLN A 276 -8.58 -12.29 16.58
CA GLN A 276 -8.04 -12.98 17.78
C GLN A 276 -6.66 -13.56 17.49
N HIS A 277 -6.47 -14.11 16.29
CA HIS A 277 -5.16 -14.57 15.85
C HIS A 277 -4.15 -13.38 15.77
N LEU A 278 -4.55 -12.26 15.19
CA LEU A 278 -3.70 -11.06 15.12
C LEU A 278 -3.27 -10.61 16.53
N VAL A 279 -4.21 -10.45 17.43
CA VAL A 279 -3.94 -10.04 18.83
C VAL A 279 -3.06 -11.06 19.54
N ARG A 280 -3.33 -12.36 19.37
CA ARG A 280 -2.48 -13.41 19.96
C ARG A 280 -1.02 -13.32 19.51
N VAL A 281 -0.78 -12.94 18.26
CA VAL A 281 0.57 -12.82 17.68
C VAL A 281 1.26 -11.54 18.10
N MET A 282 0.54 -10.42 18.14
CA MET A 282 1.13 -9.09 18.31
C MET A 282 1.15 -8.58 19.76
N SER A 283 0.28 -9.13 20.63
CA SER A 283 0.19 -8.65 22.02
C SER A 283 1.34 -9.17 22.88
N THR A 284 1.91 -8.27 23.68
CA THR A 284 2.88 -8.61 24.75
C THR A 284 2.28 -8.44 26.16
N ASN A 285 1.14 -7.74 26.24
CA ASN A 285 0.34 -7.49 27.45
C ASN A 285 1.12 -7.29 28.77
N PRO A 286 2.07 -6.35 28.84
CA PRO A 286 2.87 -6.11 30.03
C PRO A 286 1.99 -5.56 31.19
N SER A 287 2.35 -5.90 32.43
CA SER A 287 1.53 -5.61 33.62
C SER A 287 1.15 -4.14 33.79
N TYR A 288 2.04 -3.22 33.40
CA TYR A 288 1.78 -1.77 33.52
C TYR A 288 0.78 -1.22 32.48
N LEU A 289 0.37 -2.01 31.50
CA LEU A 289 -0.65 -1.67 30.51
C LEU A 289 -1.98 -2.40 30.70
N GLN A 290 -2.04 -3.32 31.67
CA GLN A 290 -3.28 -4.05 31.96
C GLN A 290 -4.31 -3.13 32.62
N SER A 291 -5.55 -3.27 32.22
CA SER A 291 -6.68 -2.48 32.73
C SER A 291 -7.86 -3.40 33.11
N SER A 292 -8.77 -2.89 33.93
CA SER A 292 -9.98 -3.62 34.32
C SER A 292 -10.96 -3.89 33.19
N VAL A 293 -10.75 -3.25 32.04
CA VAL A 293 -11.59 -3.41 30.84
C VAL A 293 -10.93 -4.24 29.74
N ASP A 294 -9.74 -4.83 30.00
CA ASP A 294 -9.08 -5.70 29.06
C ASP A 294 -9.98 -6.89 28.69
N GLY A 295 -10.01 -7.22 27.41
CA GLY A 295 -10.91 -8.25 26.86
C GLY A 295 -12.34 -7.78 26.60
N GLN A 296 -12.75 -6.59 27.08
CA GLN A 296 -14.05 -5.98 26.79
C GLN A 296 -13.96 -4.89 25.70
N VAL A 297 -12.77 -4.33 25.51
CA VAL A 297 -12.49 -3.22 24.57
C VAL A 297 -11.33 -3.58 23.66
N LYS A 298 -11.25 -2.87 22.52
CA LYS A 298 -10.15 -3.00 21.59
C LYS A 298 -8.96 -2.14 22.02
N ASN A 299 -7.87 -2.78 22.43
CA ASN A 299 -6.61 -2.12 22.69
C ASN A 299 -5.74 -2.10 21.44
N LEU A 300 -5.68 -0.98 20.75
CA LEU A 300 -5.05 -0.86 19.43
C LEU A 300 -3.53 -1.12 19.43
N ARG A 301 -2.86 -1.02 20.60
CA ARG A 301 -1.46 -1.44 20.78
C ARG A 301 -1.20 -2.91 20.41
N ASP A 302 -2.23 -3.75 20.57
CA ASP A 302 -2.16 -5.20 20.31
C ASP A 302 -2.49 -5.57 18.87
N TRP A 303 -2.69 -4.57 17.98
CA TRP A 303 -3.08 -4.76 16.58
C TRP A 303 -1.96 -4.43 15.59
N GLY A 304 -0.74 -4.24 16.06
CA GLY A 304 0.39 -3.89 15.22
C GLY A 304 1.69 -3.75 16.01
N ILE A 305 2.72 -3.25 15.36
CA ILE A 305 4.07 -3.15 15.93
C ILE A 305 4.20 -2.02 16.95
N PRO A 306 3.75 -0.77 16.66
CA PRO A 306 3.98 0.36 17.54
C PRO A 306 3.09 0.32 18.78
N LEU A 307 3.68 0.56 19.96
CA LEU A 307 2.94 0.79 21.18
C LEU A 307 2.18 2.13 21.12
N GLY A 308 2.91 3.22 20.85
CA GLY A 308 2.34 4.55 20.68
C GLY A 308 1.74 4.73 19.29
N ARG A 309 0.50 5.23 19.22
CA ARG A 309 -0.22 5.41 17.97
C ARG A 309 -0.78 6.82 17.85
N ARG A 310 -0.62 7.43 16.68
CA ARG A 310 -1.23 8.72 16.32
C ARG A 310 -2.74 8.56 16.13
N PHE A 311 -3.47 9.65 16.29
CA PHE A 311 -4.91 9.69 16.04
C PHE A 311 -5.21 9.77 14.52
N ARG A 312 -4.73 8.78 13.75
CA ARG A 312 -4.89 8.75 12.28
C ARG A 312 -6.33 8.66 11.81
N ALA A 313 -7.21 8.05 12.61
CA ALA A 313 -8.62 7.93 12.28
C ALA A 313 -9.29 9.30 12.08
N LEU A 314 -8.83 10.34 12.78
CA LEU A 314 -9.45 11.66 12.73
C LEU A 314 -9.38 12.26 11.31
N LYS A 315 -8.25 12.16 10.62
CA LYS A 315 -8.13 12.66 9.24
C LYS A 315 -8.94 11.87 8.23
N LEU A 316 -9.05 10.56 8.40
CA LEU A 316 -9.91 9.71 7.59
C LEU A 316 -11.39 10.06 7.83
N TRP A 317 -11.81 10.21 9.08
CA TRP A 317 -13.16 10.61 9.45
C TRP A 317 -13.52 12.00 8.90
N PHE A 318 -12.61 12.99 9.00
CA PHE A 318 -12.81 14.33 8.43
C PHE A 318 -13.09 14.24 6.93
N MET A 319 -12.25 13.51 6.19
CA MET A 319 -12.42 13.35 4.73
C MET A 319 -13.76 12.67 4.40
N LEU A 320 -14.08 11.55 5.05
CA LEU A 320 -15.34 10.83 4.80
C LEU A 320 -16.56 11.69 5.09
N ARG A 321 -16.50 12.51 6.15
CA ARG A 321 -17.60 13.41 6.54
C ARG A 321 -17.74 14.62 5.63
N ALA A 322 -16.60 15.19 5.19
CA ALA A 322 -16.57 16.39 4.37
C ALA A 322 -16.93 16.10 2.91
N GLU A 323 -16.34 15.05 2.34
CA GLU A 323 -16.53 14.71 0.93
C GLU A 323 -17.82 13.87 0.70
N GLY A 324 -18.08 12.92 1.59
CA GLY A 324 -19.13 11.92 1.40
C GLY A 324 -18.78 10.84 0.36
N VAL A 325 -19.51 9.73 0.40
CA VAL A 325 -19.22 8.55 -0.44
C VAL A 325 -19.38 8.85 -1.93
N GLU A 326 -20.45 9.57 -2.30
CA GLU A 326 -20.75 9.85 -3.71
C GLU A 326 -19.67 10.71 -4.40
N ALA A 327 -19.18 11.74 -3.72
CA ALA A 327 -18.13 12.59 -4.28
C ALA A 327 -16.80 11.83 -4.42
N LEU A 328 -16.46 10.98 -3.43
CA LEU A 328 -15.28 10.13 -3.50
C LEU A 328 -15.38 9.14 -4.68
N GLN A 329 -16.53 8.49 -4.88
CA GLN A 329 -16.78 7.62 -6.01
C GLN A 329 -16.69 8.37 -7.34
N ALA A 330 -17.28 9.56 -7.43
CA ALA A 330 -17.25 10.39 -8.64
C ALA A 330 -15.82 10.79 -9.00
N ARG A 331 -14.98 11.11 -8.01
CA ARG A 331 -13.56 11.42 -8.23
C ARG A 331 -12.81 10.21 -8.81
N LEU A 332 -12.95 9.03 -8.22
CA LEU A 332 -12.28 7.82 -8.70
C LEU A 332 -12.73 7.43 -10.12
N ARG A 333 -14.03 7.58 -10.42
CA ARG A 333 -14.55 7.36 -11.79
C ARG A 333 -13.91 8.32 -12.79
N ARG A 334 -13.83 9.60 -12.46
CA ARG A 334 -13.18 10.60 -13.31
C ARG A 334 -11.72 10.27 -13.58
N ASP A 335 -10.97 9.82 -12.57
CA ASP A 335 -9.57 9.42 -12.74
C ASP A 335 -9.45 8.23 -13.69
N MET A 336 -10.33 7.22 -13.57
CA MET A 336 -10.38 6.07 -14.49
C MET A 336 -10.84 6.47 -15.90
N ASP A 337 -11.79 7.40 -16.02
CA ASP A 337 -12.24 7.92 -17.31
C ASP A 337 -11.12 8.66 -18.04
N ASN A 338 -10.35 9.47 -17.32
CA ASN A 338 -9.18 10.16 -17.84
C ASN A 338 -8.13 9.16 -18.35
N ALA A 339 -7.89 8.06 -17.61
CA ALA A 339 -6.97 7.02 -18.05
C ALA A 339 -7.45 6.31 -19.33
N ARG A 340 -8.73 5.99 -19.40
CA ARG A 340 -9.33 5.37 -20.60
C ARG A 340 -9.22 6.30 -21.80
N TRP A 341 -9.59 7.56 -21.64
CA TRP A 341 -9.46 8.57 -22.70
C TRP A 341 -8.01 8.69 -23.19
N LEU A 342 -7.04 8.80 -22.28
CA LEU A 342 -5.63 8.91 -22.67
C LEU A 342 -5.12 7.63 -23.34
N ALA A 343 -5.56 6.46 -22.86
CA ALA A 343 -5.22 5.18 -23.49
C ALA A 343 -5.74 5.09 -24.94
N GLU A 344 -6.92 5.63 -25.22
CA GLU A 344 -7.46 5.72 -26.58
C GLU A 344 -6.62 6.63 -27.47
N GLN A 345 -6.18 7.79 -26.95
CA GLN A 345 -5.30 8.72 -27.69
C GLN A 345 -3.96 8.05 -28.01
N VAL A 346 -3.36 7.35 -27.03
CA VAL A 346 -2.10 6.62 -27.22
C VAL A 346 -2.25 5.52 -28.28
N ARG A 347 -3.35 4.76 -28.27
CA ARG A 347 -3.61 3.71 -29.28
C ARG A 347 -3.84 4.27 -30.69
N ALA A 348 -4.40 5.48 -30.81
CA ALA A 348 -4.63 6.15 -32.08
C ALA A 348 -3.36 6.75 -32.69
N ALA A 349 -2.33 7.01 -31.89
CA ALA A 349 -1.06 7.59 -32.34
C ALA A 349 -0.11 6.47 -32.81
N SER A 350 0.46 6.61 -34.01
CA SER A 350 1.30 5.58 -34.65
C SER A 350 2.68 5.42 -33.99
N ASP A 351 3.14 6.44 -33.27
CA ASP A 351 4.44 6.55 -32.64
C ASP A 351 4.38 6.38 -31.09
N TRP A 352 3.26 5.88 -30.59
CA TRP A 352 3.09 5.60 -29.18
C TRP A 352 2.65 4.13 -28.93
N GLN A 353 3.01 3.59 -27.78
CA GLN A 353 2.62 2.24 -27.36
C GLN A 353 2.15 2.24 -25.91
N LEU A 354 1.07 1.47 -25.66
CA LEU A 354 0.71 0.98 -24.34
C LEU A 354 1.33 -0.40 -24.15
N LEU A 355 2.02 -0.60 -23.02
CA LEU A 355 2.78 -1.82 -22.74
C LEU A 355 2.10 -2.74 -21.73
N ALA A 356 1.00 -2.30 -21.14
CA ALA A 356 0.17 -3.07 -20.23
C ALA A 356 -1.31 -2.68 -20.40
N PRO A 357 -2.25 -3.55 -19.98
CA PRO A 357 -3.65 -3.17 -19.84
C PRO A 357 -3.83 -1.96 -18.92
N VAL A 358 -4.92 -1.20 -19.12
CA VAL A 358 -5.27 -0.01 -18.32
C VAL A 358 -6.59 -0.28 -17.56
N PRO A 359 -6.60 -1.11 -16.53
CA PRO A 359 -7.82 -1.42 -15.79
C PRO A 359 -8.24 -0.30 -14.84
N LEU A 360 -7.29 0.55 -14.43
CA LEU A 360 -7.48 1.63 -13.47
C LEU A 360 -6.92 2.95 -14.01
N GLN A 361 -6.33 3.78 -13.15
CA GLN A 361 -5.88 5.14 -13.45
C GLN A 361 -4.40 5.24 -13.85
N THR A 362 -3.72 4.14 -14.18
CA THR A 362 -2.28 4.13 -14.49
C THR A 362 -2.03 3.62 -15.90
N LEU A 363 -1.21 4.31 -16.66
CA LEU A 363 -0.76 3.91 -17.98
C LEU A 363 0.73 3.58 -17.97
N CYS A 364 1.07 2.45 -18.61
CA CYS A 364 2.45 2.12 -19.00
C CYS A 364 2.61 2.51 -20.47
N LEU A 365 3.32 3.56 -20.76
CA LEU A 365 3.43 4.11 -22.11
C LEU A 365 4.87 4.32 -22.56
N ARG A 366 5.05 4.38 -23.85
CA ARG A 366 6.34 4.58 -24.50
C ARG A 366 6.14 5.34 -25.81
N HIS A 367 6.96 6.37 -26.04
CA HIS A 367 7.04 7.04 -27.34
C HIS A 367 8.03 6.29 -28.22
N CYS A 368 7.60 5.85 -29.40
CA CYS A 368 8.31 4.96 -30.32
C CYS A 368 8.48 5.59 -31.71
N PRO A 369 9.40 6.56 -31.88
CA PRO A 369 9.65 7.18 -33.19
C PRO A 369 9.98 6.14 -34.26
N GLU A 370 9.58 6.38 -35.50
CA GLU A 370 9.86 5.51 -36.65
C GLU A 370 11.36 5.22 -36.78
N GLY A 371 11.70 3.96 -37.01
CA GLY A 371 13.08 3.51 -37.19
C GLY A 371 13.89 3.37 -35.90
N MET A 372 13.31 3.65 -34.72
CA MET A 372 14.00 3.52 -33.43
C MET A 372 13.60 2.24 -32.71
N ALA A 373 14.56 1.44 -32.25
CA ALA A 373 14.34 0.18 -31.55
C ALA A 373 15.43 -0.15 -30.52
N GLY A 374 15.22 -1.14 -29.69
CA GLY A 374 16.19 -1.68 -28.73
C GLY A 374 16.76 -0.60 -27.79
N GLN A 375 18.06 -0.62 -27.55
CA GLN A 375 18.72 0.31 -26.63
C GLN A 375 18.56 1.80 -27.01
N ALA A 376 18.47 2.11 -28.30
CA ALA A 376 18.25 3.48 -28.77
C ALA A 376 16.87 4.00 -28.32
N LEU A 377 15.85 3.13 -28.39
CA LEU A 377 14.50 3.46 -27.93
C LEU A 377 14.44 3.57 -26.40
N ASP A 378 15.21 2.75 -25.67
CA ASP A 378 15.32 2.87 -24.21
C ASP A 378 15.98 4.20 -23.79
N ALA A 379 17.06 4.58 -24.45
CA ALA A 379 17.74 5.87 -24.23
C ALA A 379 16.79 7.04 -24.56
N HIS A 380 16.03 6.93 -25.66
CA HIS A 380 15.04 7.93 -26.05
C HIS A 380 13.93 8.09 -24.99
N THR A 381 13.38 6.97 -24.48
CA THR A 381 12.33 6.98 -23.47
C THR A 381 12.78 7.69 -22.18
N ARG A 382 13.99 7.40 -21.73
CA ARG A 382 14.58 8.07 -20.56
C ARG A 382 14.78 9.57 -20.81
N ALA A 383 15.43 9.93 -21.91
CA ALA A 383 15.69 11.32 -22.26
C ALA A 383 14.40 12.10 -22.48
N TRP A 384 13.36 11.47 -23.01
CA TRP A 384 12.03 12.09 -23.14
C TRP A 384 11.43 12.40 -21.76
N ALA A 385 11.41 11.43 -20.84
CA ALA A 385 10.90 11.63 -19.49
C ALA A 385 11.71 12.70 -18.73
N GLU A 386 13.04 12.69 -18.85
CA GLU A 386 13.91 13.68 -18.23
C GLU A 386 13.62 15.10 -18.75
N ARG A 387 13.43 15.27 -20.07
CA ARG A 387 13.07 16.58 -20.66
C ARG A 387 11.70 17.05 -20.20
N LEU A 388 10.70 16.16 -20.19
CA LEU A 388 9.34 16.48 -19.73
C LEU A 388 9.36 16.90 -18.26
N ASN A 389 10.02 16.12 -17.40
CA ASN A 389 10.12 16.42 -15.98
C ASN A 389 10.92 17.73 -15.72
N ALA A 390 11.89 18.05 -16.55
CA ALA A 390 12.69 19.28 -16.45
C ALA A 390 11.96 20.52 -17.00
N SER A 391 11.00 20.36 -17.93
CA SER A 391 10.23 21.50 -18.48
C SER A 391 9.27 22.11 -17.46
N GLY A 392 8.80 21.32 -16.49
CA GLY A 392 7.76 21.73 -15.56
C GLY A 392 6.33 21.56 -16.10
N ASP A 393 6.16 21.16 -17.37
CA ASP A 393 4.83 20.96 -17.98
C ASP A 393 4.11 19.73 -17.44
N ALA A 394 4.88 18.67 -17.08
CA ALA A 394 4.35 17.49 -16.42
C ALA A 394 5.49 16.72 -15.74
N TYR A 395 5.15 15.95 -14.71
CA TYR A 395 6.07 14.99 -14.08
C TYR A 395 5.56 13.57 -14.24
N VAL A 396 6.39 12.69 -14.84
CA VAL A 396 6.09 11.26 -15.06
C VAL A 396 7.19 10.40 -14.46
N THR A 397 6.92 9.11 -14.21
CA THR A 397 7.89 8.19 -13.58
C THR A 397 8.48 7.25 -14.63
N PRO A 398 9.77 7.37 -14.99
CA PRO A 398 10.45 6.34 -15.77
C PRO A 398 10.57 5.05 -14.94
N ALA A 399 10.34 3.91 -15.59
CA ALA A 399 10.44 2.58 -14.98
C ALA A 399 10.96 1.57 -16.00
N VAL A 400 11.23 0.34 -15.54
CA VAL A 400 11.60 -0.78 -16.40
C VAL A 400 10.52 -1.86 -16.28
N LEU A 401 10.00 -2.31 -17.42
CA LEU A 401 9.06 -3.42 -17.54
C LEU A 401 9.61 -4.42 -18.57
N ASP A 402 9.82 -5.66 -18.16
CA ASP A 402 10.41 -6.74 -18.99
C ASP A 402 11.72 -6.32 -19.67
N GLY A 403 12.60 -5.64 -18.91
CA GLY A 403 13.89 -5.18 -19.42
C GLY A 403 13.81 -3.97 -20.36
N ARG A 404 12.65 -3.38 -20.59
CA ARG A 404 12.41 -2.23 -21.46
C ARG A 404 12.09 -0.98 -20.64
N TRP A 405 12.68 0.15 -20.99
CA TRP A 405 12.33 1.43 -20.38
C TRP A 405 10.94 1.90 -20.84
N ILE A 406 10.14 2.28 -19.88
CA ILE A 406 8.77 2.79 -20.02
C ILE A 406 8.59 4.05 -19.19
N CYS A 407 7.46 4.74 -19.38
CA CYS A 407 6.98 5.78 -18.47
C CYS A 407 5.65 5.37 -17.85
N LEU A 408 5.54 5.57 -16.54
CA LEU A 408 4.28 5.46 -15.80
C LEU A 408 3.66 6.85 -15.70
N LEU A 409 2.37 6.91 -16.04
CA LEU A 409 1.55 8.10 -15.90
C LEU A 409 0.31 7.73 -15.10
N TYR A 410 0.05 8.49 -14.05
CA TYR A 410 -1.10 8.32 -13.16
C TYR A 410 -2.10 9.45 -13.38
N THR A 411 -3.34 9.14 -13.75
CA THR A 411 -4.39 10.13 -14.04
C THR A 411 -5.18 10.56 -12.80
N SER A 412 -4.56 10.47 -11.64
CA SER A 412 -5.09 10.95 -10.37
C SER A 412 -4.15 12.04 -9.81
N PRO A 413 -4.09 13.21 -10.44
CA PRO A 413 -3.33 14.33 -9.93
C PRO A 413 -3.90 14.80 -8.59
N SER A 414 -3.22 15.77 -7.96
CA SER A 414 -3.70 16.37 -6.71
C SER A 414 -5.17 16.80 -6.83
N PRO A 415 -5.99 16.50 -5.81
CA PRO A 415 -7.39 16.93 -5.79
C PRO A 415 -7.54 18.43 -5.72
#